data_0757eed7e84288ca1a0e1c6d6e167f52
#
_entry.id   0757eed7e84288ca1a0e1c6d6e167f52
#
_cell.length_a   1.000
_cell.length_b   1.000
_cell.length_c   1.000
_cell.angle_alpha   90.00
_cell.angle_beta   90.00
_cell.angle_gamma   90.00
#
_symmetry.space_group_name_H-M   'P 1'
#
loop_
_entity.id
_entity.type
_entity.pdbx_description
1 polymer ?
#
loop_
_entity_poly.entity_id
_entity_poly.type
_entity_poly.pdbx_seq_one_letter_code
_entity_poly.pdbx_strand_id
1 'polypeptide(L)'
;MFLQHTLFAALALASPAFAAFGITTSGSNIVVDAGSDNALKITVNSNNCDITSILFRGEELQDSAKGSHISSGLGTATVKSEIVSNIGQYAKITCTTSTLTQYIVVRSGDSTVYMATYTTAEPTIGELRFIARLSASKLPLEYPFGVVSTTAGSSSTVEGSDVFVVGGQTRSKFYSSERFIDDYTHCVYRDSDAIHACILLNSGSYEGSSGGPFFRDINSNNAGDGATNLYFYMNSGHVQTESFRMGLHGPYALQFSRSGVPSGKTMDTSFFANLGVTGYVAASGRGSVTGTATGVSSNFQKVLHWYNANAQYWVYADSAGKFTSPAMKPGTYTQVLYQDEFKVGSSSVSVTAGKTTTANIGASTSSKTTLWQIGDWDGQPTGFRNADKQLRMHPSDSRMSSWGPLTYTVGSSSLDSVPMALFKGVNAPLTIKFTLTAAQAAAAATLRVGTTLSFAGARPSAVINSYTPATPAAPTKIDSRGVTRGAYRGFGEVYDFAVPAGNLISGSNTITLNVASGSSGDTYLQPNVILDAIELLR
;
A
#
# COMPACT_ATOMS: atom_id res chain seq x y z
N MET A 1 31.43 71.55 -42.57
CA MET A 1 32.22 70.62 -41.72
C MET A 1 31.34 70.33 -40.52
N PHE A 2 30.47 69.28 -40.63
CA PHE A 2 29.57 68.86 -39.59
C PHE A 2 30.12 67.60 -38.94
N LEU A 3 30.42 67.69 -37.63
CA LEU A 3 30.81 66.53 -36.83
C LEU A 3 29.51 65.84 -36.36
N GLN A 4 29.27 64.61 -36.78
CA GLN A 4 28.25 63.72 -36.25
C GLN A 4 28.85 63.03 -35.02
N HIS A 5 28.23 63.24 -33.84
CA HIS A 5 28.52 62.49 -32.65
C HIS A 5 27.60 61.26 -32.63
N THR A 6 28.19 60.09 -32.76
CA THR A 6 27.49 58.83 -32.63
C THR A 6 27.49 58.45 -31.14
N LEU A 7 26.31 58.48 -30.51
CA LEU A 7 26.09 58.01 -29.13
C LEU A 7 25.99 56.47 -29.17
N PHE A 8 26.97 55.78 -28.62
CA PHE A 8 26.84 54.34 -28.31
C PHE A 8 26.06 54.17 -27.00
N ALA A 9 24.83 53.72 -27.09
CA ALA A 9 24.09 53.24 -25.93
C ALA A 9 24.57 51.81 -25.61
N ALA A 10 25.28 51.65 -24.52
CA ALA A 10 25.60 50.33 -23.98
C ALA A 10 24.34 49.72 -23.35
N LEU A 11 23.76 48.73 -24.02
CA LEU A 11 22.70 47.90 -23.46
C LEU A 11 23.37 46.99 -22.40
N ALA A 12 23.22 47.33 -21.13
CA ALA A 12 23.55 46.42 -20.04
C ALA A 12 22.52 45.28 -20.07
N LEU A 13 22.92 44.12 -20.58
CA LEU A 13 22.18 42.88 -20.40
C LEU A 13 22.25 42.55 -18.90
N ALA A 14 21.17 42.87 -18.19
CA ALA A 14 20.94 42.36 -16.84
C ALA A 14 20.84 40.83 -16.96
N SER A 15 21.88 40.12 -16.63
CA SER A 15 21.80 38.66 -16.42
C SER A 15 20.75 38.43 -15.35
N PRO A 16 19.76 37.53 -15.55
CA PRO A 16 18.86 37.20 -14.48
C PRO A 16 19.66 36.71 -13.29
N ALA A 17 19.53 37.40 -12.15
CA ALA A 17 20.13 36.94 -10.90
C ALA A 17 19.43 35.63 -10.57
N PHE A 18 20.09 34.52 -10.79
CA PHE A 18 19.62 33.23 -10.35
C PHE A 18 19.53 33.22 -8.83
N ALA A 19 18.39 32.74 -8.28
CA ALA A 19 18.23 32.59 -6.86
C ALA A 19 19.30 31.63 -6.31
N ALA A 20 20.01 32.04 -5.26
CA ALA A 20 21.04 31.22 -4.64
C ALA A 20 20.37 30.18 -3.71
N PHE A 21 20.90 28.96 -3.72
CA PHE A 21 20.53 27.94 -2.75
C PHE A 21 20.64 28.47 -1.31
N GLY A 22 19.62 28.24 -0.48
CA GLY A 22 19.70 28.66 0.92
C GLY A 22 18.40 28.58 1.72
N ILE A 23 18.52 28.99 2.94
CA ILE A 23 17.41 29.13 3.90
C ILE A 23 17.28 30.60 4.28
N THR A 24 16.06 31.11 4.27
CA THR A 24 15.73 32.42 4.83
C THR A 24 14.54 32.29 5.78
N THR A 25 14.52 33.10 6.85
CA THR A 25 13.43 33.12 7.83
C THR A 25 12.77 34.49 7.88
N SER A 26 11.42 34.49 7.91
CA SER A 26 10.63 35.71 8.03
C SER A 26 9.38 35.42 8.86
N GLY A 27 9.32 35.96 10.08
CA GLY A 27 8.26 35.61 11.03
C GLY A 27 8.26 34.12 11.35
N SER A 28 7.12 33.47 11.16
CA SER A 28 6.95 32.02 11.31
C SER A 28 7.28 31.23 10.05
N ASN A 29 7.80 31.84 8.99
CA ASN A 29 8.10 31.18 7.74
C ASN A 29 9.59 30.85 7.62
N ILE A 30 9.91 29.60 7.36
CA ILE A 30 11.23 29.11 6.93
C ILE A 30 11.12 28.83 5.43
N VAL A 31 11.81 29.63 4.63
CA VAL A 31 11.82 29.49 3.17
C VAL A 31 13.11 28.80 2.77
N VAL A 32 12.99 27.70 2.07
CA VAL A 32 14.11 26.97 1.45
C VAL A 32 14.05 27.17 -0.06
N ASP A 33 15.12 27.70 -0.63
CA ASP A 33 15.31 27.85 -2.07
C ASP A 33 16.32 26.80 -2.57
N ALA A 34 15.92 25.94 -3.48
CA ALA A 34 16.77 24.88 -4.02
C ALA A 34 17.87 25.42 -4.98
N GLY A 35 17.76 26.70 -5.35
CA GLY A 35 18.68 27.32 -6.32
C GLY A 35 18.14 27.31 -7.75
N SER A 36 18.95 27.86 -8.66
CA SER A 36 18.52 28.26 -9.99
C SER A 36 18.10 27.18 -10.95
N ASP A 37 18.72 25.99 -10.87
CA ASP A 37 18.61 25.02 -11.98
C ASP A 37 17.23 24.35 -12.04
N ASN A 38 16.59 24.14 -10.89
CA ASN A 38 15.27 23.52 -10.81
C ASN A 38 14.17 24.42 -10.25
N ALA A 39 14.52 25.61 -9.78
CA ALA A 39 13.58 26.63 -9.32
C ALA A 39 12.47 26.10 -8.39
N LEU A 40 12.82 25.20 -7.44
CA LEU A 40 11.94 24.77 -6.36
C LEU A 40 12.17 25.66 -5.14
N LYS A 41 11.09 26.18 -4.60
CA LYS A 41 11.10 26.92 -3.33
C LYS A 41 9.94 26.42 -2.45
N ILE A 42 10.25 26.06 -1.21
CA ILE A 42 9.23 25.65 -0.24
C ILE A 42 9.22 26.59 0.95
N THR A 43 8.04 26.78 1.52
CA THR A 43 7.88 27.49 2.79
C THR A 43 7.34 26.54 3.85
N VAL A 44 8.03 26.45 4.98
CA VAL A 44 7.63 25.62 6.13
C VAL A 44 7.30 26.52 7.31
N ASN A 45 6.19 26.26 7.96
CA ASN A 45 5.78 26.98 9.16
C ASN A 45 6.61 26.51 10.37
N SER A 46 7.29 27.44 11.03
CA SER A 46 8.18 27.16 12.17
C SER A 46 7.46 26.81 13.48
N ASN A 47 6.11 26.86 13.52
CA ASN A 47 5.36 26.52 14.71
C ASN A 47 4.83 25.08 14.67
N ASN A 48 4.48 24.56 13.47
CA ASN A 48 3.81 23.28 13.32
C ASN A 48 4.39 22.38 12.21
N CYS A 49 5.45 22.86 11.51
CA CYS A 49 6.12 22.12 10.44
C CYS A 49 5.29 21.92 9.14
N ASP A 50 4.12 22.52 9.00
CA ASP A 50 3.37 22.41 7.77
C ASP A 50 4.12 23.08 6.61
N ILE A 51 4.17 22.44 5.45
CA ILE A 51 4.60 23.07 4.21
C ILE A 51 3.41 23.89 3.71
N THR A 52 3.57 25.19 3.65
CA THR A 52 2.49 26.16 3.36
C THR A 52 2.60 26.80 1.97
N SER A 53 3.74 26.57 1.28
CA SER A 53 3.95 27.01 -0.11
C SER A 53 4.93 26.08 -0.80
N ILE A 54 4.66 25.77 -2.05
CA ILE A 54 5.51 24.98 -2.95
C ILE A 54 5.53 25.70 -4.30
N LEU A 55 6.52 26.53 -4.49
CA LEU A 55 6.74 27.20 -5.76
C LEU A 55 7.67 26.36 -6.64
N PHE A 56 7.14 25.81 -7.73
CA PHE A 56 7.91 25.11 -8.74
C PHE A 56 7.95 25.94 -10.03
N ARG A 57 9.13 26.42 -10.37
CA ARG A 57 9.36 27.32 -11.53
C ARG A 57 8.48 28.57 -11.48
N GLY A 58 8.27 29.12 -10.28
CA GLY A 58 7.46 30.33 -10.05
C GLY A 58 5.96 30.09 -9.97
N GLU A 59 5.47 28.85 -10.13
CA GLU A 59 4.06 28.51 -9.98
C GLU A 59 3.81 27.89 -8.62
N GLU A 60 2.79 28.41 -7.89
CA GLU A 60 2.34 27.83 -6.61
C GLU A 60 1.53 26.57 -6.85
N LEU A 61 2.00 25.46 -6.29
CA LEU A 61 1.36 24.15 -6.41
C LEU A 61 0.72 23.67 -5.10
N GLN A 62 1.05 24.32 -3.96
CA GLN A 62 0.42 24.01 -2.67
C GLN A 62 -1.04 24.45 -2.68
N ASP A 63 -1.93 23.69 -2.05
CA ASP A 63 -3.28 24.13 -1.75
C ASP A 63 -3.26 25.32 -0.78
N SER A 64 -4.09 26.34 -1.04
CA SER A 64 -4.10 27.57 -0.26
C SER A 64 -4.81 27.45 1.10
N ALA A 65 -5.68 26.45 1.26
CA ALA A 65 -6.49 26.28 2.46
C ALA A 65 -5.84 25.33 3.48
N LYS A 66 -4.99 24.40 3.02
CA LYS A 66 -4.41 23.34 3.85
C LYS A 66 -2.93 23.13 3.54
N GLY A 67 -2.09 23.11 4.58
CA GLY A 67 -0.68 22.75 4.46
C GLY A 67 -0.47 21.26 4.16
N SER A 68 0.72 20.94 3.60
CA SER A 68 1.19 19.55 3.49
C SER A 68 1.92 19.14 4.77
N HIS A 69 1.62 17.96 5.32
CA HIS A 69 2.09 17.60 6.67
C HIS A 69 2.09 16.09 6.95
N ILE A 70 2.61 15.72 8.11
CA ILE A 70 2.49 14.37 8.68
C ILE A 70 1.13 14.24 9.39
N SER A 71 0.49 13.08 9.19
CA SER A 71 -0.80 12.70 9.79
C SER A 71 -1.89 13.73 9.50
N SER A 72 -2.43 14.39 10.50
CA SER A 72 -3.38 15.51 10.40
C SER A 72 -2.76 16.85 10.85
N GLY A 73 -1.42 16.94 10.77
CA GLY A 73 -0.60 18.03 11.31
C GLY A 73 0.05 17.65 12.64
N LEU A 74 1.25 18.18 12.89
CA LEU A 74 1.99 17.90 14.12
C LEU A 74 1.48 18.69 15.33
N GLY A 75 0.62 19.69 15.10
CA GLY A 75 0.34 20.69 16.14
C GLY A 75 1.57 21.52 16.45
N THR A 76 1.79 21.88 17.71
CA THR A 76 3.00 22.61 18.10
C THR A 76 4.23 21.72 18.05
N ALA A 77 5.25 22.15 17.30
CA ALA A 77 6.52 21.45 17.16
C ALA A 77 7.70 22.39 17.44
N THR A 78 8.82 21.83 17.90
CA THR A 78 10.10 22.55 17.90
C THR A 78 10.73 22.40 16.52
N VAL A 79 10.87 23.50 15.79
CA VAL A 79 11.38 23.51 14.43
C VAL A 79 12.77 24.16 14.38
N LYS A 80 13.74 23.46 13.78
CA LYS A 80 15.11 23.95 13.55
C LYS A 80 15.42 23.83 12.06
N SER A 81 16.18 24.79 11.53
CA SER A 81 16.66 24.76 10.17
C SER A 81 18.16 25.02 10.11
N GLU A 82 18.86 24.34 9.21
CA GLU A 82 20.30 24.46 9.02
C GLU A 82 20.73 24.14 7.60
N ILE A 83 21.85 24.71 7.17
CA ILE A 83 22.55 24.28 5.95
C ILE A 83 23.64 23.29 6.35
N VAL A 84 23.59 22.08 5.76
CA VAL A 84 24.61 21.05 5.93
C VAL A 84 25.46 21.02 4.65
N SER A 85 26.76 21.29 4.77
CA SER A 85 27.65 21.49 3.60
C SER A 85 28.90 20.63 3.60
N ASN A 86 28.99 19.63 4.47
CA ASN A 86 30.18 18.77 4.59
C ASN A 86 30.39 17.78 3.44
N ILE A 87 29.33 17.43 2.69
CA ILE A 87 29.36 16.46 1.55
C ILE A 87 28.50 16.92 0.36
N GLY A 88 28.15 18.15 0.28
CA GLY A 88 27.20 18.77 -0.64
C GLY A 88 26.48 19.89 0.06
N GLN A 89 25.47 20.46 -0.59
CA GLN A 89 24.67 21.50 0.04
C GLN A 89 23.24 21.00 0.24
N TYR A 90 22.84 20.89 1.51
CA TYR A 90 21.52 20.45 1.93
C TYR A 90 20.91 21.47 2.88
N ALA A 91 19.71 21.90 2.60
CA ALA A 91 18.87 22.61 3.56
C ALA A 91 18.06 21.58 4.33
N LYS A 92 18.29 21.48 5.64
CA LYS A 92 17.59 20.53 6.52
C LYS A 92 16.72 21.28 7.51
N ILE A 93 15.45 20.90 7.58
CA ILE A 93 14.51 21.32 8.62
C ILE A 93 14.19 20.09 9.47
N THR A 94 14.28 20.25 10.78
CA THR A 94 13.97 19.22 11.77
C THR A 94 12.83 19.70 12.65
N CYS A 95 11.71 18.99 12.66
CA CYS A 95 10.53 19.31 13.45
C CYS A 95 10.31 18.22 14.49
N THR A 96 10.33 18.58 15.77
CA THR A 96 10.29 17.62 16.87
C THR A 96 9.10 17.89 17.77
N THR A 97 8.35 16.83 18.04
CA THR A 97 7.32 16.73 19.09
C THR A 97 7.79 15.78 20.19
N SER A 98 6.94 15.47 21.16
CA SER A 98 7.27 14.52 22.24
C SER A 98 7.52 13.09 21.73
N THR A 99 6.89 12.67 20.61
CA THR A 99 6.92 11.28 20.13
C THR A 99 7.35 11.14 18.68
N LEU A 100 7.53 12.27 17.95
CA LEU A 100 7.81 12.24 16.53
C LEU A 100 8.82 13.31 16.13
N THR A 101 9.73 12.97 15.22
CA THR A 101 10.62 13.92 14.55
C THR A 101 10.46 13.77 13.03
N GLN A 102 10.04 14.86 12.38
CA GLN A 102 9.98 14.96 10.92
C GLN A 102 11.21 15.67 10.40
N TYR A 103 11.86 15.06 9.42
CA TYR A 103 12.98 15.64 8.68
C TYR A 103 12.51 16.04 7.29
N ILE A 104 12.79 17.28 6.90
CA ILE A 104 12.56 17.83 5.55
C ILE A 104 13.90 18.28 5.02
N VAL A 105 14.31 17.79 3.86
CA VAL A 105 15.62 18.05 3.27
C VAL A 105 15.47 18.45 1.82
N VAL A 106 16.08 19.54 1.42
CA VAL A 106 16.20 19.97 0.03
C VAL A 106 17.68 20.00 -0.34
N ARG A 107 18.05 19.30 -1.42
CA ARG A 107 19.40 19.32 -1.98
C ARG A 107 19.53 20.45 -2.98
N SER A 108 20.69 21.15 -2.97
CA SER A 108 20.97 22.20 -3.95
C SER A 108 20.84 21.70 -5.37
N GLY A 109 20.09 22.41 -6.19
CA GLY A 109 19.84 22.09 -7.59
C GLY A 109 18.74 21.06 -7.85
N ASP A 110 18.13 20.46 -6.81
CA ASP A 110 17.08 19.45 -6.99
C ASP A 110 15.67 20.04 -6.84
N SER A 111 14.76 19.57 -7.68
CA SER A 111 13.31 19.84 -7.52
C SER A 111 12.63 18.79 -6.63
N THR A 112 13.27 18.43 -5.51
CA THR A 112 12.85 17.34 -4.65
C THR A 112 12.88 17.75 -3.18
N VAL A 113 11.81 17.46 -2.47
CA VAL A 113 11.72 17.52 -1.02
C VAL A 113 11.89 16.10 -0.48
N TYR A 114 13.06 15.78 0.04
CA TYR A 114 13.34 14.51 0.70
C TYR A 114 12.86 14.57 2.14
N MET A 115 12.32 13.49 2.65
CA MET A 115 11.74 13.42 3.98
C MET A 115 12.05 12.10 4.67
N ALA A 116 12.02 12.14 6.00
CA ALA A 116 12.01 10.94 6.84
C ALA A 116 11.30 11.26 8.14
N THR A 117 10.61 10.28 8.70
CA THR A 117 9.80 10.43 9.91
C THR A 117 10.28 9.43 10.96
N TYR A 118 10.80 9.92 12.08
CA TYR A 118 11.14 9.06 13.22
C TYR A 118 10.03 9.15 14.27
N THR A 119 9.50 8.01 14.72
CA THR A 119 8.45 7.99 15.74
C THR A 119 8.73 6.98 16.84
N THR A 120 8.36 7.34 18.08
CA THR A 120 8.42 6.46 19.26
C THR A 120 7.03 6.03 19.71
N ALA A 121 5.98 6.68 19.22
CA ALA A 121 4.59 6.33 19.42
C ALA A 121 3.74 6.85 18.25
N GLU A 122 2.70 6.12 17.89
CA GLU A 122 1.75 6.53 16.87
C GLU A 122 1.00 7.81 17.26
N PRO A 123 0.63 8.65 16.28
CA PRO A 123 -0.37 9.70 16.50
C PRO A 123 -1.69 9.12 16.99
N THR A 124 -2.46 9.92 17.73
CA THR A 124 -3.71 9.46 18.36
C THR A 124 -4.78 8.93 17.40
N ILE A 125 -4.70 9.27 16.13
CA ILE A 125 -5.63 8.78 15.09
C ILE A 125 -5.25 7.41 14.50
N GLY A 126 -4.11 6.83 14.87
CA GLY A 126 -3.66 5.53 14.39
C GLY A 126 -3.31 5.49 12.90
N GLU A 127 -2.89 6.61 12.32
CA GLU A 127 -2.47 6.73 10.92
C GLU A 127 -1.22 7.57 10.83
N LEU A 128 -0.06 6.93 10.63
CA LEU A 128 1.17 7.62 10.32
C LEU A 128 1.31 7.73 8.81
N ARG A 129 1.14 8.94 8.27
CA ARG A 129 1.20 9.21 6.83
C ARG A 129 1.77 10.59 6.57
N PHE A 130 2.47 10.77 5.46
CA PHE A 130 2.70 12.08 4.87
C PHE A 130 1.57 12.41 3.89
N ILE A 131 1.06 13.64 3.93
CA ILE A 131 0.05 14.14 3.01
C ILE A 131 0.60 15.39 2.32
N ALA A 132 0.78 15.34 1.00
CA ALA A 132 0.93 16.52 0.19
C ALA A 132 -0.46 17.00 -0.24
N ARG A 133 -0.77 18.23 0.08
CA ARG A 133 -2.03 18.89 -0.28
C ARG A 133 -1.77 19.87 -1.40
N LEU A 134 -2.04 19.46 -2.63
CA LEU A 134 -1.69 20.21 -3.81
C LEU A 134 -2.96 20.81 -4.45
N SER A 135 -2.80 21.93 -5.16
CA SER A 135 -3.93 22.62 -5.80
C SER A 135 -4.58 21.77 -6.89
N ALA A 136 -5.84 21.39 -6.69
CA ALA A 136 -6.60 20.60 -7.66
C ALA A 136 -6.81 21.35 -9.00
N SER A 137 -6.81 22.68 -8.99
CA SER A 137 -6.90 23.47 -10.22
C SER A 137 -5.59 23.45 -11.03
N LYS A 138 -4.47 23.11 -10.38
CA LYS A 138 -3.15 23.02 -11.01
C LYS A 138 -2.77 21.61 -11.37
N LEU A 139 -3.11 20.63 -10.54
CA LEU A 139 -2.74 19.21 -10.66
C LEU A 139 -4.00 18.35 -10.52
N PRO A 140 -4.90 18.33 -11.53
CA PRO A 140 -6.20 17.69 -11.42
C PRO A 140 -6.20 16.17 -11.64
N LEU A 141 -5.13 15.61 -12.20
CA LEU A 141 -5.06 14.20 -12.60
C LEU A 141 -4.20 13.39 -11.64
N GLU A 142 -4.44 12.10 -11.55
CA GLU A 142 -3.75 11.15 -10.68
C GLU A 142 -3.07 10.05 -11.51
N TYR A 143 -1.77 9.88 -11.35
CA TYR A 143 -1.02 8.82 -12.02
C TYR A 143 -0.83 7.63 -11.05
N PRO A 144 -1.01 6.38 -11.54
CA PRO A 144 -1.26 6.00 -12.95
C PRO A 144 -2.73 5.99 -13.38
N PHE A 145 -3.66 6.42 -12.55
CA PHE A 145 -5.10 6.14 -12.71
C PHE A 145 -5.90 7.27 -13.38
N GLY A 146 -5.30 8.41 -13.68
CA GLY A 146 -6.01 9.55 -14.27
C GLY A 146 -6.99 10.18 -13.26
N VAL A 147 -8.29 10.18 -13.56
CA VAL A 147 -9.33 10.77 -12.69
C VAL A 147 -10.09 9.73 -11.85
N VAL A 148 -9.60 8.50 -11.77
CA VAL A 148 -10.39 7.38 -11.20
C VAL A 148 -10.62 7.48 -9.69
N SER A 149 -9.75 8.15 -8.94
CA SER A 149 -9.85 8.26 -7.49
C SER A 149 -10.60 9.51 -7.00
N THR A 150 -11.13 10.35 -7.92
CA THR A 150 -11.84 11.58 -7.52
C THR A 150 -13.20 11.27 -6.91
N THR A 151 -13.49 11.93 -5.78
CA THR A 151 -14.83 12.01 -5.18
C THR A 151 -15.45 13.40 -5.33
N ALA A 152 -14.81 14.28 -6.12
CA ALA A 152 -15.34 15.60 -6.47
C ALA A 152 -16.68 15.48 -7.20
N GLY A 153 -17.62 16.36 -6.90
CA GLY A 153 -18.96 16.36 -7.51
C GLY A 153 -19.86 15.23 -7.02
N SER A 154 -19.59 14.66 -5.83
CA SER A 154 -20.43 13.63 -5.23
C SER A 154 -21.87 14.12 -5.03
N SER A 155 -22.85 13.28 -5.38
CA SER A 155 -24.29 13.54 -5.19
C SER A 155 -24.79 13.00 -3.85
N SER A 156 -24.14 11.98 -3.30
CA SER A 156 -24.49 11.38 -2.00
C SER A 156 -23.31 10.58 -1.42
N THR A 157 -23.37 10.42 -0.10
CA THR A 157 -22.45 9.53 0.65
C THR A 157 -23.07 8.14 0.73
N VAL A 158 -22.27 7.12 0.43
CA VAL A 158 -22.65 5.71 0.54
C VAL A 158 -22.18 5.14 1.88
N GLU A 159 -20.93 5.43 2.25
CA GLU A 159 -20.32 4.89 3.46
C GLU A 159 -19.35 5.91 4.08
N GLY A 160 -19.78 6.53 5.18
CA GLY A 160 -18.95 7.45 5.96
C GLY A 160 -18.29 8.53 5.09
N SER A 161 -17.01 8.81 5.35
CA SER A 161 -16.22 9.78 4.58
C SER A 161 -15.40 9.13 3.45
N ASP A 162 -15.69 7.90 3.06
CA ASP A 162 -14.80 7.10 2.22
C ASP A 162 -15.40 6.60 0.92
N VAL A 163 -16.74 6.47 0.83
CA VAL A 163 -17.43 6.00 -0.37
C VAL A 163 -18.56 6.96 -0.75
N PHE A 164 -18.56 7.38 -2.00
CA PHE A 164 -19.48 8.39 -2.53
C PHE A 164 -20.05 7.98 -3.88
N VAL A 165 -21.21 8.50 -4.22
CA VAL A 165 -21.74 8.43 -5.59
C VAL A 165 -21.23 9.61 -6.39
N VAL A 166 -20.55 9.33 -7.50
CA VAL A 166 -20.04 10.33 -8.44
C VAL A 166 -20.46 9.93 -9.85
N GLY A 167 -21.25 10.76 -10.52
CA GLY A 167 -21.76 10.46 -11.87
C GLY A 167 -22.54 9.13 -11.95
N GLY A 168 -23.31 8.79 -10.92
CA GLY A 168 -24.09 7.55 -10.84
C GLY A 168 -23.26 6.30 -10.49
N GLN A 169 -21.98 6.45 -10.14
CA GLN A 169 -21.07 5.35 -9.79
C GLN A 169 -20.60 5.50 -8.34
N THR A 170 -20.50 4.39 -7.62
CA THR A 170 -19.89 4.41 -6.30
C THR A 170 -18.35 4.42 -6.42
N ARG A 171 -17.69 5.26 -5.65
CA ARG A 171 -16.23 5.39 -5.65
C ARG A 171 -15.70 5.39 -4.24
N SER A 172 -14.65 4.59 -4.00
CA SER A 172 -13.89 4.54 -2.76
C SER A 172 -12.50 5.15 -2.96
N LYS A 173 -11.96 5.78 -1.93
CA LYS A 173 -10.59 6.32 -1.93
C LYS A 173 -9.52 5.27 -2.21
N PHE A 174 -9.78 4.00 -1.88
CA PHE A 174 -8.79 2.92 -2.03
C PHE A 174 -8.53 2.46 -3.47
N TYR A 175 -9.41 2.72 -4.40
CA TYR A 175 -9.30 2.16 -5.75
C TYR A 175 -8.15 2.73 -6.59
N SER A 176 -7.49 3.79 -6.13
CA SER A 176 -6.26 4.32 -6.75
C SER A 176 -4.97 3.75 -6.15
N SER A 177 -5.06 2.86 -5.16
CA SER A 177 -3.88 2.34 -4.47
C SER A 177 -3.17 1.23 -5.23
N GLU A 178 -1.84 1.17 -5.05
CA GLU A 178 -0.96 0.09 -5.49
C GLU A 178 -0.45 -0.71 -4.29
N ARG A 179 -0.06 -1.98 -4.53
CA ARG A 179 0.62 -2.78 -3.50
C ARG A 179 1.99 -2.19 -3.22
N PHE A 180 2.44 -2.20 -1.98
CA PHE A 180 3.74 -1.66 -1.59
C PHE A 180 4.91 -2.23 -2.41
N ILE A 181 4.86 -3.51 -2.78
CA ILE A 181 5.90 -4.12 -3.61
C ILE A 181 5.97 -3.52 -5.03
N ASP A 182 4.89 -2.96 -5.53
CA ASP A 182 4.78 -2.38 -6.87
C ASP A 182 4.84 -0.85 -6.85
N ASP A 183 4.53 -0.22 -5.70
CA ASP A 183 4.45 1.22 -5.55
C ASP A 183 5.83 1.84 -5.28
N TYR A 184 6.45 2.31 -6.34
CA TYR A 184 7.69 3.10 -6.27
C TYR A 184 7.47 4.56 -6.62
N THR A 185 6.37 4.88 -7.29
CA THR A 185 6.06 6.23 -7.74
C THR A 185 4.58 6.36 -8.01
N HIS A 186 3.93 7.29 -7.33
CA HIS A 186 2.59 7.74 -7.66
C HIS A 186 2.52 9.26 -7.63
N CYS A 187 1.73 9.86 -8.51
CA CYS A 187 1.78 11.29 -8.76
C CYS A 187 0.39 11.90 -8.90
N VAL A 188 0.34 13.22 -8.69
CA VAL A 188 -0.70 14.06 -9.31
C VAL A 188 -0.04 14.92 -10.38
N TYR A 189 -0.78 15.22 -11.47
CA TYR A 189 -0.17 15.83 -12.62
C TYR A 189 -1.17 16.67 -13.45
N ARG A 190 -0.59 17.36 -14.42
CA ARG A 190 -1.30 18.14 -15.43
C ARG A 190 -0.71 17.84 -16.81
N ASP A 191 -1.58 17.52 -17.79
CA ASP A 191 -1.16 17.17 -19.15
C ASP A 191 -0.62 18.36 -19.95
N SER A 192 -1.19 19.56 -19.74
CA SER A 192 -0.95 20.72 -20.61
C SER A 192 0.52 21.14 -20.75
N ASP A 193 1.35 20.89 -19.71
CA ASP A 193 2.78 21.22 -19.68
C ASP A 193 3.62 20.16 -18.96
N ALA A 194 3.02 18.98 -18.79
CA ALA A 194 3.65 17.80 -18.19
C ALA A 194 4.18 18.00 -16.76
N ILE A 195 3.63 18.93 -15.97
CA ILE A 195 3.99 19.04 -14.55
C ILE A 195 3.47 17.83 -13.79
N HIS A 196 4.38 17.16 -13.10
CA HIS A 196 4.11 16.06 -12.17
C HIS A 196 4.63 16.43 -10.78
N ALA A 197 3.84 16.16 -9.75
CA ALA A 197 4.25 16.13 -8.35
C ALA A 197 4.12 14.69 -7.88
N CYS A 198 5.22 14.06 -7.50
CA CYS A 198 5.30 12.62 -7.27
C CYS A 198 5.85 12.28 -5.90
N ILE A 199 5.20 11.36 -5.20
CA ILE A 199 5.81 10.64 -4.09
C ILE A 199 6.74 9.58 -4.69
N LEU A 200 7.99 9.58 -4.24
CA LEU A 200 9.00 8.61 -4.61
C LEU A 200 9.35 7.71 -3.43
N LEU A 201 9.35 6.43 -3.68
CA LEU A 201 9.59 5.38 -2.71
C LEU A 201 10.63 4.41 -3.27
N ASN A 202 11.52 3.91 -2.43
CA ASN A 202 12.42 2.81 -2.74
C ASN A 202 12.28 1.70 -1.70
N SER A 203 13.06 0.66 -1.79
CA SER A 203 13.01 -0.44 -0.82
C SER A 203 13.31 -0.01 0.62
N GLY A 204 14.07 1.06 0.83
CA GLY A 204 14.35 1.64 2.15
C GLY A 204 13.20 2.48 2.69
N SER A 205 12.35 3.03 1.82
CA SER A 205 11.22 3.87 2.22
C SER A 205 10.21 3.09 3.06
N TYR A 206 10.05 1.80 2.77
CA TYR A 206 9.10 0.93 3.47
C TYR A 206 9.68 0.18 4.66
N GLU A 207 10.97 0.33 4.99
CA GLU A 207 11.59 -0.53 6.00
C GLU A 207 10.98 -0.37 7.40
N GLY A 208 10.50 0.84 7.74
CA GLY A 208 9.79 1.12 8.98
C GLY A 208 8.28 0.95 8.90
N SER A 209 7.72 0.86 7.70
CA SER A 209 6.27 0.71 7.48
C SER A 209 5.76 -0.64 7.98
N SER A 210 4.43 -0.76 8.06
CA SER A 210 3.76 -1.99 8.49
C SER A 210 2.78 -2.47 7.41
N GLY A 211 2.42 -3.76 7.43
CA GLY A 211 1.45 -4.34 6.51
C GLY A 211 2.02 -5.31 5.47
N GLY A 212 3.32 -5.33 5.26
CA GLY A 212 3.99 -6.25 4.33
C GLY A 212 3.93 -5.81 2.85
N PRO A 213 4.45 -6.66 1.94
CA PRO A 213 4.64 -6.30 0.52
C PRO A 213 3.33 -6.06 -0.24
N PHE A 214 2.23 -6.64 0.20
CA PHE A 214 0.95 -6.59 -0.50
C PHE A 214 -0.05 -5.62 0.13
N PHE A 215 0.40 -4.87 1.14
CA PHE A 215 -0.42 -3.84 1.75
C PHE A 215 -0.74 -2.73 0.73
N ARG A 216 -1.90 -2.14 0.87
CA ARG A 216 -2.39 -1.02 0.06
C ARG A 216 -3.03 0.01 0.97
N ASP A 217 -2.87 1.26 0.62
CA ASP A 217 -3.65 2.35 1.19
C ASP A 217 -3.84 3.44 0.14
N ILE A 218 -4.43 4.56 0.50
CA ILE A 218 -4.71 5.65 -0.43
C ILE A 218 -3.39 6.22 -0.96
N ASN A 219 -3.18 6.21 -2.29
CA ASN A 219 -2.05 6.90 -2.91
C ASN A 219 -2.40 8.36 -3.23
N SER A 220 -3.60 8.59 -3.75
CA SER A 220 -4.07 9.92 -4.15
C SER A 220 -5.58 10.05 -4.00
N ASN A 221 -6.07 11.28 -3.88
CA ASN A 221 -7.49 11.56 -3.79
C ASN A 221 -7.80 13.01 -4.11
N ASN A 222 -8.85 13.25 -4.90
CA ASN A 222 -9.46 14.56 -5.11
C ASN A 222 -10.89 14.52 -4.56
N ALA A 223 -11.10 15.15 -3.41
CA ALA A 223 -12.40 15.18 -2.72
C ALA A 223 -13.29 16.34 -3.16
N GLY A 224 -12.82 17.24 -4.04
CA GLY A 224 -13.58 18.42 -4.48
C GLY A 224 -13.53 19.61 -3.49
N ASP A 225 -12.60 19.56 -2.54
CA ASP A 225 -12.38 20.60 -1.52
C ASP A 225 -11.25 21.59 -1.89
N GLY A 226 -10.82 21.59 -3.16
CA GLY A 226 -9.76 22.45 -3.68
C GLY A 226 -8.39 21.78 -3.76
N ALA A 227 -8.19 20.67 -3.06
CA ALA A 227 -6.94 19.94 -3.03
C ALA A 227 -6.99 18.61 -3.79
N THR A 228 -5.94 18.32 -4.55
CA THR A 228 -5.58 16.95 -4.94
C THR A 228 -4.49 16.49 -4.00
N ASN A 229 -4.75 15.42 -3.26
CA ASN A 229 -3.88 14.96 -2.21
C ASN A 229 -3.02 13.79 -2.70
N LEU A 230 -1.75 13.77 -2.29
CA LEU A 230 -0.85 12.63 -2.41
C LEU A 230 -0.49 12.11 -1.03
N TYR A 231 -0.44 10.80 -0.87
CA TYR A 231 -0.20 10.17 0.41
C TYR A 231 0.98 9.20 0.35
N PHE A 232 1.73 9.13 1.43
CA PHE A 232 2.55 7.98 1.78
C PHE A 232 2.12 7.48 3.15
N TYR A 233 1.41 6.35 3.19
CA TYR A 233 1.03 5.68 4.43
C TYR A 233 2.18 4.80 4.90
N MET A 234 2.70 5.10 6.08
CA MET A 234 3.74 4.32 6.76
C MET A 234 3.10 3.26 7.66
N ASN A 235 2.10 3.66 8.44
CA ASN A 235 1.25 2.78 9.24
C ASN A 235 -0.21 3.24 9.10
N SER A 236 -1.14 2.30 9.08
CA SER A 236 -2.56 2.61 8.94
C SER A 236 -3.44 1.51 9.53
N GLY A 237 -4.54 1.89 10.17
CA GLY A 237 -5.53 0.97 10.71
C GLY A 237 -6.59 0.53 9.70
N HIS A 238 -6.52 0.94 8.42
CA HIS A 238 -7.61 0.67 7.46
C HIS A 238 -7.77 -0.81 7.14
N VAL A 239 -6.70 -1.47 6.66
CA VAL A 239 -6.68 -2.90 6.32
C VAL A 239 -5.38 -3.56 6.79
N GLN A 240 -4.73 -2.97 7.78
CA GLN A 240 -3.44 -3.42 8.26
C GLN A 240 -3.50 -4.78 8.92
N THR A 241 -2.47 -5.58 8.68
CA THR A 241 -2.39 -6.99 9.06
C THR A 241 -1.40 -7.30 10.18
N GLU A 242 -0.72 -6.29 10.71
CA GLU A 242 0.29 -6.45 11.77
C GLU A 242 0.35 -5.22 12.68
N SER A 243 1.03 -5.34 13.81
CA SER A 243 1.31 -4.21 14.71
C SER A 243 2.22 -3.19 14.04
N PHE A 244 2.04 -1.92 14.38
CA PHE A 244 2.83 -0.81 13.85
C PHE A 244 4.29 -0.91 14.28
N ARG A 245 5.21 -0.66 13.36
CA ARG A 245 6.62 -0.47 13.67
C ARG A 245 6.88 0.94 14.09
N MET A 246 7.80 1.10 15.03
CA MET A 246 8.33 2.39 15.47
C MET A 246 9.75 2.58 14.97
N GLY A 247 10.29 3.77 15.11
CA GLY A 247 11.61 4.15 14.63
C GLY A 247 11.54 4.98 13.36
N LEU A 248 12.52 4.82 12.47
CA LEU A 248 12.61 5.62 11.24
C LEU A 248 11.77 5.00 10.12
N HIS A 249 10.89 5.82 9.57
CA HIS A 249 10.12 5.60 8.35
C HIS A 249 10.70 6.45 7.21
N GLY A 250 11.02 5.82 6.10
CA GLY A 250 11.70 6.48 5.01
C GLY A 250 13.21 6.22 4.98
N PRO A 251 14.00 6.99 4.19
CA PRO A 251 13.61 8.19 3.46
C PRO A 251 12.62 7.96 2.31
N TYR A 252 11.79 8.98 2.06
CA TYR A 252 10.87 9.09 0.94
C TYR A 252 10.95 10.52 0.38
N ALA A 253 10.35 10.80 -0.77
CA ALA A 253 10.46 12.13 -1.34
C ALA A 253 9.19 12.59 -2.06
N LEU A 254 9.00 13.92 -2.12
CA LEU A 254 8.07 14.60 -3.00
C LEU A 254 8.88 15.32 -4.07
N GLN A 255 8.83 14.85 -5.31
CA GLN A 255 9.57 15.39 -6.45
C GLN A 255 8.67 16.06 -7.45
N PHE A 256 9.14 17.19 -7.98
CA PHE A 256 8.48 17.94 -9.05
C PHE A 256 9.24 17.77 -10.36
N SER A 257 8.52 17.50 -11.47
CA SER A 257 9.11 17.22 -12.77
C SER A 257 8.27 17.81 -13.90
N ARG A 258 8.94 18.16 -15.00
CA ARG A 258 8.34 18.43 -16.32
C ARG A 258 8.81 17.45 -17.40
N SER A 259 9.62 16.48 -17.05
CA SER A 259 10.16 15.46 -17.95
C SER A 259 9.48 14.11 -17.83
N GLY A 260 8.24 14.08 -17.32
CA GLY A 260 7.47 12.87 -17.09
C GLY A 260 7.60 12.36 -15.66
N VAL A 261 7.20 11.09 -15.45
CA VAL A 261 7.16 10.45 -14.14
C VAL A 261 8.57 10.01 -13.74
N PRO A 262 9.11 10.50 -12.61
CA PRO A 262 10.41 10.06 -12.11
C PRO A 262 10.32 8.64 -11.53
N SER A 263 11.45 7.96 -11.39
CA SER A 263 11.52 6.61 -10.84
C SER A 263 11.97 6.62 -9.38
N GLY A 264 11.10 6.19 -8.48
CA GLY A 264 11.44 5.97 -7.07
C GLY A 264 12.51 4.88 -6.87
N LYS A 265 12.54 3.86 -7.72
CA LYS A 265 13.54 2.76 -7.64
C LYS A 265 14.98 3.25 -7.68
N THR A 266 15.24 4.36 -8.37
CA THR A 266 16.58 4.95 -8.52
C THR A 266 16.82 6.15 -7.62
N MET A 267 15.91 6.46 -6.69
CA MET A 267 16.05 7.56 -5.75
C MET A 267 17.27 7.35 -4.84
N ASP A 268 18.24 8.26 -4.94
CA ASP A 268 19.41 8.26 -4.07
C ASP A 268 19.08 8.91 -2.73
N THR A 269 19.22 8.15 -1.66
CA THR A 269 19.04 8.60 -0.28
C THR A 269 20.30 8.39 0.58
N SER A 270 21.43 8.04 -0.04
CA SER A 270 22.68 7.71 0.65
C SER A 270 23.23 8.88 1.48
N PHE A 271 22.97 10.10 1.05
CA PHE A 271 23.40 11.33 1.75
C PHE A 271 22.76 11.50 3.13
N PHE A 272 21.64 10.82 3.43
CA PHE A 272 21.03 10.84 4.77
C PHE A 272 21.98 10.34 5.85
N ALA A 273 22.97 9.52 5.52
CA ALA A 273 24.02 9.07 6.43
C ALA A 273 24.80 10.22 7.10
N ASN A 274 24.82 11.39 6.48
CA ASN A 274 25.61 12.54 6.91
C ASN A 274 24.75 13.71 7.44
N LEU A 275 23.44 13.51 7.53
CA LEU A 275 22.49 14.54 7.96
C LEU A 275 22.07 14.42 9.44
N GLY A 276 22.61 13.46 10.19
CA GLY A 276 22.26 13.24 11.58
C GLY A 276 20.79 12.82 11.78
N VAL A 277 20.23 12.07 10.85
CA VAL A 277 18.86 11.56 10.92
C VAL A 277 18.80 10.35 11.85
N THR A 278 18.02 10.46 12.92
CA THR A 278 17.88 9.41 13.94
C THR A 278 17.34 8.12 13.31
N GLY A 279 18.01 7.00 13.57
CA GLY A 279 17.58 5.69 13.10
C GLY A 279 17.99 5.36 11.66
N TYR A 280 18.61 6.28 10.92
CA TYR A 280 19.14 5.98 9.59
C TYR A 280 20.39 5.09 9.70
N VAL A 281 20.42 4.02 8.94
CA VAL A 281 21.58 3.10 8.85
C VAL A 281 22.16 3.19 7.45
N ALA A 282 23.42 3.64 7.36
CA ALA A 282 24.14 3.73 6.09
C ALA A 282 24.35 2.35 5.45
N ALA A 283 24.64 2.31 4.14
CA ALA A 283 24.83 1.07 3.40
C ALA A 283 25.93 0.17 4.00
N SER A 284 27.01 0.75 4.53
CA SER A 284 28.10 0.00 5.21
C SER A 284 27.68 -0.68 6.50
N GLY A 285 26.60 -0.20 7.13
CA GLY A 285 26.01 -0.79 8.34
C GLY A 285 24.97 -1.87 8.05
N ARG A 286 24.74 -2.23 6.78
CA ARG A 286 23.70 -3.16 6.34
C ARG A 286 24.29 -4.47 5.83
N GLY A 287 23.48 -5.52 5.81
CA GLY A 287 23.80 -6.80 5.18
C GLY A 287 22.73 -7.19 4.17
N SER A 288 22.86 -8.38 3.58
CA SER A 288 21.88 -8.89 2.62
C SER A 288 21.64 -10.40 2.82
N VAL A 289 20.55 -10.87 2.22
CA VAL A 289 20.20 -12.31 2.15
C VAL A 289 20.11 -12.69 0.68
N THR A 290 20.72 -13.80 0.30
CA THR A 290 20.58 -14.39 -1.03
C THR A 290 20.17 -15.86 -0.90
N GLY A 291 19.55 -16.41 -1.94
CA GLY A 291 19.14 -17.81 -1.92
C GLY A 291 18.31 -18.21 -3.11
N THR A 292 17.70 -19.38 -2.99
CA THR A 292 16.77 -19.93 -3.97
C THR A 292 15.46 -20.31 -3.29
N ALA A 293 14.34 -19.84 -3.86
CA ALA A 293 12.99 -20.21 -3.48
C ALA A 293 12.52 -21.39 -4.36
N THR A 294 12.05 -22.47 -3.74
CA THR A 294 11.63 -23.71 -4.43
C THR A 294 10.21 -24.11 -4.06
N GLY A 295 9.62 -25.03 -4.85
CA GLY A 295 8.30 -25.61 -4.56
C GLY A 295 7.09 -24.75 -4.93
N VAL A 296 7.29 -23.57 -5.53
CA VAL A 296 6.22 -22.73 -6.09
C VAL A 296 6.15 -22.96 -7.59
N SER A 297 4.96 -23.22 -8.13
CA SER A 297 4.73 -23.39 -9.56
C SER A 297 5.15 -22.14 -10.35
N SER A 298 5.59 -22.37 -11.60
CA SER A 298 5.95 -21.28 -12.52
C SER A 298 4.77 -20.37 -12.92
N ASN A 299 3.55 -20.79 -12.64
CA ASN A 299 2.35 -19.98 -12.90
C ASN A 299 2.19 -18.81 -11.92
N PHE A 300 2.92 -18.84 -10.82
CA PHE A 300 2.82 -17.83 -9.76
C PHE A 300 4.13 -17.08 -9.56
N GLN A 301 4.04 -15.83 -9.18
CA GLN A 301 5.17 -15.03 -8.73
C GLN A 301 5.69 -15.55 -7.39
N LYS A 302 7.00 -15.62 -7.25
CA LYS A 302 7.65 -15.94 -5.98
C LYS A 302 8.06 -14.65 -5.30
N VAL A 303 7.54 -14.40 -4.10
CA VAL A 303 7.85 -13.19 -3.33
C VAL A 303 8.53 -13.58 -2.03
N LEU A 304 9.67 -12.95 -1.75
CA LEU A 304 10.37 -13.06 -0.47
C LEU A 304 10.04 -11.84 0.38
N HIS A 305 9.76 -12.07 1.65
CA HIS A 305 9.52 -11.04 2.65
C HIS A 305 10.30 -11.36 3.91
N TRP A 306 11.07 -10.40 4.38
CA TRP A 306 11.80 -10.46 5.65
C TRP A 306 11.22 -9.42 6.59
N TYR A 307 10.83 -9.82 7.79
CA TYR A 307 10.30 -8.88 8.77
C TYR A 307 10.66 -9.26 10.20
N ASN A 308 10.74 -8.24 11.04
CA ASN A 308 10.79 -8.31 12.50
C ASN A 308 10.07 -7.10 13.10
N ALA A 309 10.17 -6.89 14.40
CA ALA A 309 9.51 -5.77 15.08
C ALA A 309 10.03 -4.38 14.65
N ASN A 310 11.22 -4.29 14.01
CA ASN A 310 11.89 -3.03 13.71
C ASN A 310 11.94 -2.69 12.22
N ALA A 311 11.83 -3.70 11.33
CA ALA A 311 12.00 -3.49 9.90
C ALA A 311 11.34 -4.59 9.07
N GLN A 312 11.06 -4.25 7.79
CA GLN A 312 10.61 -5.19 6.79
C GLN A 312 11.28 -4.90 5.43
N TYR A 313 11.43 -5.95 4.63
CA TYR A 313 12.01 -5.90 3.29
C TYR A 313 11.38 -6.97 2.41
N TRP A 314 11.34 -6.76 1.10
CA TRP A 314 10.81 -7.75 0.15
C TRP A 314 11.46 -7.64 -1.22
N VAL A 315 11.31 -8.70 -2.00
CA VAL A 315 11.75 -8.76 -3.39
C VAL A 315 10.98 -9.86 -4.13
N TYR A 316 10.79 -9.68 -5.44
CA TYR A 316 10.43 -10.78 -6.32
C TYR A 316 11.66 -11.66 -6.57
N ALA A 317 11.49 -12.98 -6.52
CA ALA A 317 12.50 -13.90 -7.06
C ALA A 317 12.42 -13.94 -8.59
N ASP A 318 13.51 -14.32 -9.23
CA ASP A 318 13.50 -14.55 -10.67
C ASP A 318 12.76 -15.86 -11.04
N SER A 319 12.64 -16.15 -12.34
CA SER A 319 11.94 -17.35 -12.84
C SER A 319 12.56 -18.65 -12.32
N ALA A 320 13.88 -18.68 -12.06
CA ALA A 320 14.58 -19.82 -11.47
C ALA A 320 14.46 -19.87 -9.92
N GLY A 321 13.74 -18.93 -9.33
CA GLY A 321 13.55 -18.81 -7.88
C GLY A 321 14.72 -18.15 -7.15
N LYS A 322 15.73 -17.61 -7.85
CA LYS A 322 16.85 -16.94 -7.20
C LYS A 322 16.43 -15.56 -6.74
N PHE A 323 16.95 -15.17 -5.58
CA PHE A 323 16.67 -13.85 -5.00
C PHE A 323 17.91 -13.27 -4.29
N THR A 324 17.91 -11.95 -4.21
CA THR A 324 18.80 -11.18 -3.34
C THR A 324 17.98 -10.07 -2.69
N SER A 325 18.01 -9.98 -1.38
CA SER A 325 17.30 -8.95 -0.64
C SER A 325 17.84 -7.55 -0.93
N PRO A 326 17.08 -6.50 -0.69
CA PRO A 326 17.63 -5.17 -0.46
C PRO A 326 18.67 -5.19 0.66
N ALA A 327 19.41 -4.09 0.81
CA ALA A 327 20.31 -3.91 1.93
C ALA A 327 19.52 -3.73 3.23
N MET A 328 19.64 -4.66 4.16
CA MET A 328 18.83 -4.81 5.38
C MET A 328 19.59 -4.35 6.61
N LYS A 329 18.89 -3.77 7.58
CA LYS A 329 19.45 -3.56 8.93
C LYS A 329 19.87 -4.90 9.55
N PRO A 330 20.98 -4.96 10.33
CA PRO A 330 21.35 -6.17 11.05
C PRO A 330 20.25 -6.62 12.03
N GLY A 331 20.06 -7.92 12.15
CA GLY A 331 19.05 -8.49 13.04
C GLY A 331 18.60 -9.88 12.60
N THR A 332 17.75 -10.50 13.40
CA THR A 332 17.09 -11.75 13.05
C THR A 332 15.71 -11.44 12.49
N TYR A 333 15.39 -12.07 11.36
CA TYR A 333 14.16 -11.88 10.62
C TYR A 333 13.42 -13.19 10.43
N THR A 334 12.10 -13.10 10.43
CA THR A 334 11.27 -14.12 9.80
C THR A 334 11.38 -13.93 8.29
N GLN A 335 11.83 -14.96 7.57
CA GLN A 335 11.84 -15.03 6.11
C GLN A 335 10.60 -15.79 5.66
N VAL A 336 9.81 -15.21 4.76
CA VAL A 336 8.59 -15.81 4.23
C VAL A 336 8.67 -15.93 2.72
N LEU A 337 8.21 -17.08 2.20
CA LEU A 337 7.97 -17.29 0.79
C LEU A 337 6.46 -17.23 0.52
N TYR A 338 6.10 -16.41 -0.46
CA TYR A 338 4.74 -16.35 -0.98
C TYR A 338 4.68 -16.89 -2.41
N GLN A 339 3.55 -17.48 -2.72
CA GLN A 339 3.05 -17.80 -4.05
C GLN A 339 2.01 -16.73 -4.38
N ASP A 340 2.36 -15.79 -5.25
CA ASP A 340 1.71 -14.49 -5.36
C ASP A 340 1.56 -13.83 -3.98
N GLU A 341 0.37 -13.80 -3.40
CA GLU A 341 0.12 -13.25 -2.07
C GLU A 341 -0.12 -14.32 -0.99
N PHE A 342 -0.20 -15.60 -1.36
CA PHE A 342 -0.43 -16.69 -0.42
C PHE A 342 0.88 -17.19 0.19
N LYS A 343 0.95 -17.21 1.53
CA LYS A 343 2.12 -17.69 2.26
C LYS A 343 2.26 -19.19 2.14
N VAL A 344 3.38 -19.66 1.57
CA VAL A 344 3.67 -21.08 1.36
C VAL A 344 4.89 -21.60 2.13
N GLY A 345 5.73 -20.73 2.67
CA GLY A 345 6.91 -21.14 3.44
C GLY A 345 7.35 -20.10 4.44
N SER A 346 8.05 -20.52 5.49
CA SER A 346 8.58 -19.63 6.51
C SER A 346 9.83 -20.23 7.15
N SER A 347 10.83 -19.38 7.40
CA SER A 347 12.07 -19.74 8.10
C SER A 347 12.59 -18.54 8.88
N SER A 348 13.69 -18.70 9.60
CA SER A 348 14.39 -17.61 10.26
C SER A 348 15.74 -17.38 9.60
N VAL A 349 16.17 -16.12 9.50
CA VAL A 349 17.49 -15.75 8.97
C VAL A 349 18.09 -14.61 9.76
N SER A 350 19.40 -14.66 9.99
CA SER A 350 20.15 -13.59 10.65
C SER A 350 20.95 -12.79 9.62
N VAL A 351 20.85 -11.48 9.71
CA VAL A 351 21.56 -10.51 8.87
C VAL A 351 22.62 -9.82 9.71
N THR A 352 23.86 -9.81 9.20
CA THR A 352 25.00 -9.15 9.81
C THR A 352 25.53 -8.05 8.90
N ALA A 353 25.89 -6.90 9.46
CA ALA A 353 26.44 -5.77 8.70
C ALA A 353 27.65 -6.21 7.85
N GLY A 354 27.72 -5.75 6.62
CA GLY A 354 28.79 -6.03 5.65
C GLY A 354 28.84 -7.49 5.17
N LYS A 355 27.83 -8.32 5.48
CA LYS A 355 27.78 -9.73 5.08
C LYS A 355 26.57 -10.03 4.20
N THR A 356 26.75 -11.02 3.31
CA THR A 356 25.65 -11.66 2.59
C THR A 356 25.41 -13.03 3.19
N THR A 357 24.21 -13.26 3.71
CA THR A 357 23.80 -14.57 4.26
C THR A 357 23.11 -15.37 3.17
N THR A 358 23.48 -16.63 2.97
CA THR A 358 22.76 -17.54 2.07
C THR A 358 21.67 -18.26 2.86
N ALA A 359 20.39 -18.12 2.42
CA ALA A 359 19.24 -18.74 3.06
C ALA A 359 18.21 -19.17 2.02
N ASN A 360 18.26 -20.43 1.61
CA ASN A 360 17.23 -21.01 0.73
C ASN A 360 15.92 -21.22 1.50
N ILE A 361 14.81 -21.22 0.76
CA ILE A 361 13.48 -21.45 1.32
C ILE A 361 12.63 -22.27 0.34
N GLY A 362 11.82 -23.19 0.86
CA GLY A 362 10.88 -23.98 0.07
C GLY A 362 9.44 -23.80 0.50
N ALA A 363 8.54 -23.99 -0.44
CA ALA A 363 7.12 -24.11 -0.11
C ALA A 363 6.89 -25.39 0.70
N SER A 364 6.02 -25.29 1.71
CA SER A 364 5.58 -26.46 2.48
C SER A 364 4.70 -27.35 1.59
N THR A 365 4.98 -28.62 1.56
CA THR A 365 4.20 -29.61 0.80
C THR A 365 3.13 -30.25 1.68
N SER A 366 1.91 -30.37 1.17
CA SER A 366 0.88 -31.20 1.80
C SER A 366 1.08 -32.67 1.38
N SER A 367 0.92 -33.59 2.31
CA SER A 367 0.86 -35.02 2.02
C SER A 367 -0.54 -35.49 1.58
N LYS A 368 -1.53 -34.61 1.67
CA LYS A 368 -2.93 -34.90 1.31
C LYS A 368 -3.13 -34.82 -0.19
N THR A 369 -4.00 -35.67 -0.71
CA THR A 369 -4.42 -35.67 -2.11
C THR A 369 -5.63 -34.78 -2.30
N THR A 370 -5.53 -33.82 -3.22
CA THR A 370 -6.66 -32.96 -3.61
C THR A 370 -7.64 -33.75 -4.46
N LEU A 371 -8.89 -33.83 -4.04
CA LEU A 371 -9.98 -34.43 -4.81
C LEU A 371 -10.56 -33.45 -5.83
N TRP A 372 -10.72 -32.20 -5.43
CA TRP A 372 -11.06 -31.06 -6.28
C TRP A 372 -10.66 -29.73 -5.60
N GLN A 373 -10.47 -28.71 -6.44
CA GLN A 373 -10.12 -27.35 -6.00
C GLN A 373 -10.92 -26.32 -6.81
N ILE A 374 -11.28 -25.22 -6.19
CA ILE A 374 -11.97 -24.06 -6.76
C ILE A 374 -11.11 -22.82 -6.44
N GLY A 375 -10.69 -22.07 -7.45
CA GLY A 375 -9.72 -20.99 -7.31
C GLY A 375 -8.31 -21.50 -7.12
N ASP A 376 -7.37 -20.60 -7.01
CA ASP A 376 -5.96 -20.86 -6.75
C ASP A 376 -5.57 -20.36 -5.37
N TRP A 377 -4.63 -21.04 -4.73
CA TRP A 377 -4.04 -20.58 -3.47
C TRP A 377 -3.00 -19.49 -3.78
N ASP A 378 -3.49 -18.32 -4.21
CA ASP A 378 -2.67 -17.16 -4.60
C ASP A 378 -2.79 -15.96 -3.65
N GLY A 379 -3.67 -16.07 -2.63
CA GLY A 379 -3.94 -14.98 -1.68
C GLY A 379 -4.83 -13.89 -2.27
N GLN A 380 -5.55 -14.18 -3.36
CA GLN A 380 -6.40 -13.26 -4.08
C GLN A 380 -7.72 -13.95 -4.47
N PRO A 381 -8.81 -13.22 -4.66
CA PRO A 381 -10.07 -13.80 -5.15
C PRO A 381 -10.06 -13.97 -6.67
N THR A 382 -8.94 -14.38 -7.27
CA THR A 382 -8.69 -14.39 -8.71
C THR A 382 -9.75 -15.17 -9.48
N GLY A 383 -10.39 -14.55 -10.46
CA GLY A 383 -11.41 -15.14 -11.32
C GLY A 383 -12.78 -15.30 -10.68
N PHE A 384 -12.95 -15.04 -9.40
CA PHE A 384 -14.24 -15.05 -8.73
C PHE A 384 -15.08 -13.84 -9.13
N ARG A 385 -16.40 -13.97 -9.05
CA ARG A 385 -17.36 -12.93 -9.42
C ARG A 385 -17.09 -11.63 -8.68
N ASN A 386 -17.01 -10.56 -9.45
CA ASN A 386 -16.72 -9.19 -9.02
C ASN A 386 -15.27 -8.92 -8.57
N ALA A 387 -14.38 -9.89 -8.58
CA ALA A 387 -12.98 -9.69 -8.17
C ALA A 387 -12.25 -8.65 -9.06
N ASP A 388 -12.55 -8.63 -10.36
CA ASP A 388 -12.01 -7.69 -11.33
C ASP A 388 -12.47 -6.23 -11.14
N LYS A 389 -13.55 -6.03 -10.35
CA LYS A 389 -14.17 -4.72 -10.11
C LYS A 389 -13.86 -4.16 -8.71
N GLN A 390 -13.44 -5.01 -7.80
CA GLN A 390 -13.39 -4.75 -6.36
C GLN A 390 -12.56 -3.50 -5.97
N LEU A 391 -11.45 -3.22 -6.63
CA LEU A 391 -10.61 -2.04 -6.32
C LEU A 391 -11.20 -0.71 -6.77
N ARG A 392 -12.30 -0.71 -7.51
CA ARG A 392 -12.86 0.50 -8.15
C ARG A 392 -14.31 0.77 -7.81
N MET A 393 -14.96 -0.15 -7.10
CA MET A 393 -16.39 -0.06 -6.84
C MET A 393 -16.72 -0.55 -5.45
N HIS A 394 -17.63 0.15 -4.79
CA HIS A 394 -18.31 -0.39 -3.63
C HIS A 394 -19.20 -1.57 -4.06
N PRO A 395 -19.41 -2.61 -3.22
CA PRO A 395 -20.26 -3.76 -3.56
C PRO A 395 -21.69 -3.41 -3.99
N SER A 396 -22.21 -2.23 -3.60
CA SER A 396 -23.55 -1.75 -3.98
C SER A 396 -23.61 -1.07 -5.35
N ASP A 397 -22.49 -0.92 -6.06
CA ASP A 397 -22.48 -0.26 -7.36
C ASP A 397 -23.28 -1.05 -8.40
N SER A 398 -24.06 -0.35 -9.22
CA SER A 398 -24.93 -0.96 -10.23
C SER A 398 -24.15 -1.71 -11.34
N ARG A 399 -22.85 -1.45 -11.47
CA ARG A 399 -21.97 -2.14 -12.42
C ARG A 399 -21.45 -3.47 -11.87
N MET A 400 -21.62 -3.76 -10.58
CA MET A 400 -21.33 -5.08 -10.00
C MET A 400 -22.30 -6.12 -10.58
N SER A 401 -21.78 -7.30 -10.87
CA SER A 401 -22.63 -8.44 -11.16
C SER A 401 -23.40 -8.84 -9.90
N SER A 402 -24.58 -9.45 -10.06
CA SER A 402 -25.37 -9.94 -8.92
C SER A 402 -24.51 -10.80 -7.97
N TRP A 403 -24.56 -10.51 -6.69
CA TRP A 403 -23.80 -11.23 -5.68
C TRP A 403 -24.30 -12.65 -5.42
N GLY A 404 -25.52 -12.96 -5.79
CA GLY A 404 -26.11 -14.26 -5.59
C GLY A 404 -27.25 -14.27 -4.55
N PRO A 405 -27.57 -15.41 -3.93
CA PRO A 405 -26.81 -16.67 -3.73
C PRO A 405 -26.43 -17.42 -5.02
N LEU A 406 -25.24 -18.05 -5.03
CA LEU A 406 -24.71 -18.75 -6.19
C LEU A 406 -24.57 -20.26 -5.95
N THR A 407 -24.53 -21.00 -7.05
CA THR A 407 -24.23 -22.44 -7.06
C THR A 407 -23.05 -22.71 -8.00
N TYR A 408 -22.06 -23.39 -7.48
CA TYR A 408 -20.92 -23.89 -8.23
C TYR A 408 -20.99 -25.42 -8.36
N THR A 409 -20.81 -25.94 -9.55
CA THR A 409 -20.71 -27.39 -9.79
C THR A 409 -19.30 -27.72 -10.26
N VAL A 410 -18.58 -28.53 -9.48
CA VAL A 410 -17.21 -28.94 -9.79
C VAL A 410 -17.15 -29.62 -11.15
N GLY A 411 -16.21 -29.19 -11.98
CA GLY A 411 -15.99 -29.73 -13.34
C GLY A 411 -16.90 -29.15 -14.42
N SER A 412 -17.87 -28.28 -14.09
CA SER A 412 -18.77 -27.72 -15.10
C SER A 412 -19.03 -26.21 -14.96
N SER A 413 -18.98 -25.65 -13.77
CA SER A 413 -19.13 -24.20 -13.56
C SER A 413 -17.83 -23.45 -13.79
N SER A 414 -17.92 -22.21 -14.28
CA SER A 414 -16.79 -21.26 -14.30
C SER A 414 -16.58 -20.64 -12.92
N LEU A 415 -15.39 -20.09 -12.66
CA LEU A 415 -15.06 -19.42 -11.40
C LEU A 415 -15.97 -18.22 -11.09
N ASP A 416 -16.55 -17.56 -12.11
CA ASP A 416 -17.57 -16.51 -11.93
C ASP A 416 -18.85 -17.01 -11.23
N SER A 417 -19.03 -18.33 -11.07
CA SER A 417 -20.11 -18.90 -10.25
C SER A 417 -19.78 -18.95 -8.75
N VAL A 418 -18.62 -18.45 -8.35
CA VAL A 418 -18.21 -18.24 -6.95
C VAL A 418 -18.10 -16.74 -6.71
N PRO A 419 -18.79 -16.17 -5.70
CA PRO A 419 -18.63 -14.74 -5.40
C PRO A 419 -17.26 -14.53 -4.72
N MET A 420 -16.57 -13.43 -5.05
CA MET A 420 -15.32 -13.10 -4.35
C MET A 420 -15.51 -12.91 -2.84
N ALA A 421 -16.68 -12.45 -2.43
CA ALA A 421 -17.02 -12.23 -1.02
C ALA A 421 -18.36 -12.87 -0.65
N LEU A 422 -18.41 -13.49 0.52
CA LEU A 422 -19.64 -13.97 1.14
C LEU A 422 -20.05 -13.01 2.25
N PHE A 423 -21.22 -12.41 2.12
CA PHE A 423 -21.89 -11.57 3.11
C PHE A 423 -23.00 -12.37 3.80
N LYS A 424 -23.03 -12.36 5.12
CA LYS A 424 -23.90 -13.20 5.94
C LYS A 424 -25.40 -13.11 5.58
N GLY A 425 -25.90 -11.95 5.23
CA GLY A 425 -27.32 -11.73 4.93
C GLY A 425 -27.60 -11.27 3.51
N VAL A 426 -26.59 -11.23 2.61
CA VAL A 426 -26.77 -10.79 1.21
C VAL A 426 -26.75 -11.97 0.25
N ASN A 427 -25.70 -12.80 0.31
CA ASN A 427 -25.47 -13.85 -0.68
C ASN A 427 -25.02 -15.19 -0.11
N ALA A 428 -24.87 -15.33 1.20
CA ALA A 428 -24.66 -16.63 1.80
C ALA A 428 -26.02 -17.41 1.82
N PRO A 429 -26.01 -18.74 1.59
CA PRO A 429 -24.84 -19.58 1.37
C PRO A 429 -24.37 -19.64 -0.09
N LEU A 430 -23.08 -19.93 -0.30
CA LEU A 430 -22.57 -20.51 -1.55
C LEU A 430 -22.84 -22.02 -1.55
N THR A 431 -23.48 -22.54 -2.59
CA THR A 431 -23.71 -23.98 -2.77
C THR A 431 -22.68 -24.58 -3.70
N ILE A 432 -21.97 -25.62 -3.27
CA ILE A 432 -20.99 -26.36 -4.06
C ILE A 432 -21.48 -27.77 -4.29
N LYS A 433 -21.67 -28.17 -5.55
CA LYS A 433 -22.09 -29.54 -5.97
C LYS A 433 -20.91 -30.26 -6.58
N PHE A 434 -20.74 -31.52 -6.24
CA PHE A 434 -19.67 -32.37 -6.81
C PHE A 434 -20.05 -33.85 -6.75
N THR A 435 -19.34 -34.66 -7.54
CA THR A 435 -19.54 -36.09 -7.58
C THR A 435 -18.27 -36.80 -7.14
N LEU A 436 -18.41 -37.85 -6.34
CA LEU A 436 -17.31 -38.71 -5.89
C LEU A 436 -17.55 -40.16 -6.36
N THR A 437 -16.46 -40.86 -6.64
CA THR A 437 -16.48 -42.34 -6.78
C THR A 437 -16.63 -42.98 -5.39
N ALA A 438 -17.02 -44.26 -5.36
CA ALA A 438 -17.08 -45.00 -4.10
C ALA A 438 -15.75 -45.01 -3.36
N ALA A 439 -14.63 -45.14 -4.08
CA ALA A 439 -13.29 -45.10 -3.48
C ALA A 439 -12.95 -43.74 -2.88
N GLN A 440 -13.38 -42.64 -3.52
CA GLN A 440 -13.15 -41.29 -3.00
C GLN A 440 -14.01 -40.98 -1.77
N ALA A 441 -15.21 -41.50 -1.71
CA ALA A 441 -16.16 -41.29 -0.61
C ALA A 441 -15.89 -42.17 0.63
N ALA A 442 -15.14 -43.24 0.51
CA ALA A 442 -14.97 -44.26 1.55
C ALA A 442 -14.18 -43.79 2.78
N ALA A 443 -13.30 -42.81 2.61
CA ALA A 443 -12.41 -42.34 3.68
C ALA A 443 -12.84 -40.97 4.22
N ALA A 444 -12.29 -40.59 5.38
CA ALA A 444 -12.40 -39.24 5.90
C ALA A 444 -11.73 -38.24 4.97
N ALA A 445 -12.23 -37.02 4.95
CA ALA A 445 -11.72 -35.92 4.12
C ALA A 445 -11.54 -34.64 4.93
N THR A 446 -10.96 -33.63 4.32
CA THR A 446 -10.89 -32.27 4.87
C THR A 446 -11.40 -31.30 3.82
N LEU A 447 -12.43 -30.53 4.15
CA LEU A 447 -12.79 -29.35 3.37
C LEU A 447 -11.92 -28.20 3.87
N ARG A 448 -11.13 -27.61 2.97
CA ARG A 448 -10.28 -26.46 3.27
C ARG A 448 -10.82 -25.22 2.56
N VAL A 449 -10.94 -24.11 3.29
CA VAL A 449 -11.42 -22.83 2.79
C VAL A 449 -10.41 -21.75 3.13
N GLY A 450 -9.85 -21.11 2.12
CA GLY A 450 -8.97 -19.94 2.25
C GLY A 450 -9.78 -18.65 2.21
N THR A 451 -9.37 -17.70 3.04
CA THR A 451 -9.88 -16.34 3.00
C THR A 451 -8.72 -15.36 2.89
N THR A 452 -8.91 -14.25 2.21
CA THR A 452 -7.93 -13.15 2.14
C THR A 452 -8.22 -12.06 3.14
N LEU A 453 -9.45 -11.97 3.62
CA LEU A 453 -9.93 -10.96 4.56
C LEU A 453 -11.19 -11.45 5.29
N SER A 454 -11.38 -10.99 6.51
CA SER A 454 -12.67 -11.07 7.22
C SER A 454 -13.06 -9.72 7.81
N PHE A 455 -14.37 -9.53 8.03
CA PHE A 455 -14.93 -8.34 8.66
C PHE A 455 -15.99 -8.72 9.70
N ALA A 456 -16.05 -7.98 10.80
CA ALA A 456 -17.01 -8.14 11.88
C ALA A 456 -17.00 -9.55 12.52
N GLY A 457 -15.79 -10.09 12.76
CA GLY A 457 -15.59 -11.42 13.35
C GLY A 457 -16.08 -12.57 12.47
N ALA A 458 -16.19 -12.33 11.14
CA ALA A 458 -16.67 -13.32 10.21
C ALA A 458 -15.66 -14.45 9.98
N ARG A 459 -16.18 -15.65 9.76
CA ARG A 459 -15.45 -16.84 9.32
C ARG A 459 -16.37 -17.76 8.54
N PRO A 460 -15.82 -18.61 7.66
CA PRO A 460 -16.63 -19.62 6.98
C PRO A 460 -17.24 -20.61 7.96
N SER A 461 -18.43 -21.10 7.66
CA SER A 461 -19.02 -22.30 8.26
C SER A 461 -19.61 -23.15 7.17
N ALA A 462 -19.59 -24.47 7.34
CA ALA A 462 -19.97 -25.40 6.29
C ALA A 462 -21.04 -26.38 6.76
N VAL A 463 -21.87 -26.84 5.82
CA VAL A 463 -22.70 -28.06 5.94
C VAL A 463 -22.34 -28.95 4.75
N ILE A 464 -21.97 -30.20 5.01
CA ILE A 464 -21.58 -31.20 4.00
C ILE A 464 -22.63 -32.31 3.99
N ASN A 465 -23.46 -32.36 2.96
CA ASN A 465 -24.66 -33.20 2.90
C ASN A 465 -25.55 -32.94 4.16
N SER A 466 -25.65 -33.89 5.07
CA SER A 466 -26.35 -33.76 6.36
C SER A 466 -25.40 -33.48 7.53
N TYR A 467 -24.10 -33.47 7.33
CA TYR A 467 -23.10 -33.28 8.38
C TYR A 467 -22.72 -31.82 8.56
N THR A 468 -22.72 -31.36 9.79
CA THR A 468 -22.28 -30.00 10.15
C THR A 468 -21.03 -30.07 11.03
N PRO A 469 -19.85 -29.72 10.49
CA PRO A 469 -18.63 -29.59 11.30
C PRO A 469 -18.77 -28.50 12.38
N ALA A 470 -17.92 -28.56 13.38
CA ALA A 470 -17.82 -27.48 14.37
C ALA A 470 -17.50 -26.16 13.67
N THR A 471 -18.20 -25.10 14.07
CA THR A 471 -17.92 -23.74 13.59
C THR A 471 -16.53 -23.31 14.09
N PRO A 472 -15.63 -22.81 13.25
CA PRO A 472 -14.34 -22.31 13.68
C PRO A 472 -14.45 -21.19 14.73
N ALA A 473 -13.40 -21.03 15.53
CA ALA A 473 -13.30 -19.88 16.43
C ALA A 473 -13.34 -18.57 15.66
N ALA A 474 -13.72 -17.48 16.33
CA ALA A 474 -13.65 -16.15 15.73
C ALA A 474 -12.19 -15.79 15.40
N PRO A 475 -11.95 -15.03 14.30
CA PRO A 475 -10.62 -14.54 13.99
C PRO A 475 -10.01 -13.80 15.17
N THR A 476 -8.73 -14.04 15.44
CA THR A 476 -8.00 -13.39 16.54
C THR A 476 -7.25 -12.14 16.11
N LYS A 477 -7.24 -11.88 14.81
CA LYS A 477 -6.50 -10.77 14.18
C LYS A 477 -7.44 -9.60 13.88
N ILE A 478 -6.82 -8.50 13.40
CA ILE A 478 -7.54 -7.26 13.13
C ILE A 478 -8.60 -7.49 12.05
N ASP A 479 -9.81 -7.10 12.36
CA ASP A 479 -10.95 -7.08 11.46
C ASP A 479 -10.84 -5.90 10.47
N SER A 480 -11.35 -6.08 9.25
CA SER A 480 -11.21 -5.08 8.21
C SER A 480 -12.46 -4.95 7.35
N ARG A 481 -12.86 -3.72 7.09
CA ARG A 481 -13.90 -3.35 6.11
C ARG A 481 -13.36 -3.32 4.67
N GLY A 482 -12.32 -4.06 4.35
CA GLY A 482 -11.59 -3.98 3.10
C GLY A 482 -12.44 -4.07 1.85
N VAL A 483 -13.44 -4.97 1.80
CA VAL A 483 -14.28 -5.16 0.62
C VAL A 483 -15.07 -3.89 0.25
N THR A 484 -15.56 -3.13 1.22
CA THR A 484 -16.30 -1.88 0.96
C THR A 484 -15.38 -0.71 0.69
N ARG A 485 -14.08 -0.88 0.93
CA ARG A 485 -13.04 0.14 0.73
C ARG A 485 -12.12 -0.16 -0.45
N GLY A 486 -12.49 -1.10 -1.30
CA GLY A 486 -11.72 -1.43 -2.48
C GLY A 486 -10.49 -2.30 -2.22
N ALA A 487 -10.37 -2.92 -1.06
CA ALA A 487 -9.30 -3.87 -0.74
C ALA A 487 -9.84 -5.30 -0.63
N TYR A 488 -9.11 -6.26 -1.15
CA TYR A 488 -9.45 -7.69 -1.02
C TYR A 488 -8.55 -8.42 -0.01
N ARG A 489 -7.52 -7.76 0.49
CA ARG A 489 -6.54 -8.35 1.39
C ARG A 489 -6.58 -7.68 2.76
N GLY A 490 -6.60 -8.50 3.77
CA GLY A 490 -6.45 -8.16 5.17
C GLY A 490 -5.78 -9.32 5.88
N PHE A 491 -6.33 -9.76 7.01
CA PHE A 491 -5.97 -11.04 7.60
C PHE A 491 -6.70 -12.17 6.90
N GLY A 492 -5.98 -12.87 6.02
CA GLY A 492 -6.41 -14.11 5.44
C GLY A 492 -6.11 -15.28 6.37
N GLU A 493 -7.05 -16.19 6.52
CA GLU A 493 -6.92 -17.42 7.30
C GLU A 493 -7.35 -18.63 6.46
N VAL A 494 -6.76 -19.79 6.77
CA VAL A 494 -7.15 -21.06 6.19
C VAL A 494 -7.92 -21.86 7.23
N TYR A 495 -9.11 -22.29 6.88
CA TYR A 495 -10.02 -23.05 7.73
C TYR A 495 -10.14 -24.50 7.24
N ASP A 496 -9.75 -25.45 8.08
CA ASP A 496 -9.86 -26.87 7.81
C ASP A 496 -11.09 -27.44 8.56
N PHE A 497 -12.04 -27.98 7.81
CA PHE A 497 -13.20 -28.69 8.33
C PHE A 497 -13.00 -30.20 8.17
N ALA A 498 -12.86 -30.91 9.27
CA ALA A 498 -12.76 -32.36 9.25
C ALA A 498 -14.12 -32.97 8.83
N VAL A 499 -14.09 -33.86 7.85
CA VAL A 499 -15.25 -34.59 7.34
C VAL A 499 -15.02 -36.08 7.63
N PRO A 500 -15.62 -36.63 8.73
CA PRO A 500 -15.45 -38.05 9.05
C PRO A 500 -15.97 -38.96 7.96
N ALA A 501 -15.41 -40.16 7.87
CA ALA A 501 -15.87 -41.19 6.92
C ALA A 501 -17.40 -41.43 7.10
N GLY A 502 -18.10 -41.67 5.98
CA GLY A 502 -19.54 -41.88 5.93
C GLY A 502 -20.38 -40.61 5.76
N ASN A 503 -19.79 -39.41 5.82
CA ASN A 503 -20.51 -38.17 5.55
C ASN A 503 -20.44 -37.72 4.07
N LEU A 504 -19.46 -38.24 3.32
CA LEU A 504 -19.41 -38.19 1.85
C LEU A 504 -19.97 -39.48 1.26
N ILE A 505 -20.68 -39.35 0.16
CA ILE A 505 -21.34 -40.50 -0.49
C ILE A 505 -20.80 -40.68 -1.92
N SER A 506 -20.85 -41.92 -2.41
CA SER A 506 -20.64 -42.19 -3.83
C SER A 506 -21.77 -41.57 -4.65
N GLY A 507 -21.44 -40.86 -5.70
CA GLY A 507 -22.37 -40.02 -6.45
C GLY A 507 -22.39 -38.58 -6.01
N SER A 508 -23.55 -37.94 -6.03
CA SER A 508 -23.71 -36.49 -5.81
C SER A 508 -23.58 -36.11 -4.35
N ASN A 509 -22.75 -35.09 -4.09
CA ASN A 509 -22.56 -34.45 -2.80
C ASN A 509 -22.81 -32.96 -2.91
N THR A 510 -23.15 -32.34 -1.80
CA THR A 510 -23.39 -30.89 -1.69
C THR A 510 -22.69 -30.32 -0.45
N ILE A 511 -22.00 -29.20 -0.63
CA ILE A 511 -21.52 -28.35 0.44
C ILE A 511 -22.27 -27.02 0.39
N THR A 512 -22.77 -26.54 1.51
CA THR A 512 -23.22 -25.16 1.69
C THR A 512 -22.24 -24.42 2.56
N LEU A 513 -21.64 -23.35 2.01
CA LEU A 513 -20.68 -22.51 2.72
C LEU A 513 -21.38 -21.22 3.15
N ASN A 514 -21.46 -21.02 4.47
CA ASN A 514 -22.09 -19.88 5.12
C ASN A 514 -21.07 -19.00 5.82
N VAL A 515 -21.51 -17.85 6.34
CA VAL A 515 -20.73 -16.93 7.17
C VAL A 515 -21.22 -16.99 8.61
N ALA A 516 -20.35 -17.43 9.52
CA ALA A 516 -20.57 -17.36 10.95
C ALA A 516 -19.99 -16.07 11.52
N SER A 517 -20.73 -15.42 12.43
CA SER A 517 -20.28 -14.27 13.22
C SER A 517 -21.27 -14.01 14.36
N GLY A 518 -20.77 -13.44 15.48
CA GLY A 518 -21.59 -12.90 16.57
C GLY A 518 -22.11 -11.48 16.28
N SER A 519 -21.64 -10.83 15.21
CA SER A 519 -22.02 -9.47 14.84
C SER A 519 -23.14 -9.43 13.79
N SER A 520 -23.70 -8.24 13.60
CA SER A 520 -24.66 -7.89 12.56
C SER A 520 -24.24 -6.56 11.91
N GLY A 521 -24.91 -6.16 10.85
CA GLY A 521 -24.69 -4.89 10.15
C GLY A 521 -25.67 -4.74 8.99
N ASP A 522 -25.60 -3.62 8.29
CA ASP A 522 -26.49 -3.31 7.18
C ASP A 522 -25.85 -3.73 5.86
N THR A 523 -26.61 -4.42 5.00
CA THR A 523 -26.28 -4.77 3.63
C THR A 523 -24.79 -5.23 3.49
N TYR A 524 -23.90 -4.40 2.93
CA TYR A 524 -22.48 -4.73 2.70
C TYR A 524 -21.56 -4.44 3.88
N LEU A 525 -22.07 -3.83 4.96
CA LEU A 525 -21.40 -3.73 6.26
C LEU A 525 -21.75 -4.90 7.20
N GLN A 526 -22.39 -5.94 6.69
CA GLN A 526 -22.60 -7.19 7.40
C GLN A 526 -21.29 -7.96 7.54
N PRO A 527 -21.23 -8.91 8.51
CA PRO A 527 -20.12 -9.85 8.59
C PRO A 527 -19.88 -10.52 7.23
N ASN A 528 -18.64 -10.50 6.77
CA ASN A 528 -18.26 -11.05 5.47
C ASN A 528 -16.83 -11.61 5.46
N VAL A 529 -16.57 -12.50 4.52
CA VAL A 529 -15.23 -13.00 4.19
C VAL A 529 -14.98 -12.86 2.70
N ILE A 530 -13.75 -12.55 2.33
CA ILE A 530 -13.30 -12.64 0.94
C ILE A 530 -12.60 -13.98 0.76
N LEU A 531 -12.97 -14.71 -0.27
CA LEU A 531 -12.47 -16.06 -0.56
C LEU A 531 -11.17 -16.00 -1.35
N ASP A 532 -10.25 -16.94 -1.06
CA ASP A 532 -9.04 -17.22 -1.81
C ASP A 532 -9.25 -18.49 -2.65
N ALA A 533 -9.28 -19.64 -2.00
CA ALA A 533 -9.52 -20.92 -2.63
C ALA A 533 -10.36 -21.85 -1.73
N ILE A 534 -10.97 -22.85 -2.34
CA ILE A 534 -11.74 -23.91 -1.64
C ILE A 534 -11.30 -25.25 -2.20
N GLU A 535 -10.92 -26.20 -1.33
CA GLU A 535 -10.52 -27.54 -1.79
C GLU A 535 -11.05 -28.66 -0.88
N LEU A 536 -11.25 -29.82 -1.45
CA LEU A 536 -11.53 -31.07 -0.71
C LEU A 536 -10.30 -31.97 -0.80
N LEU A 537 -9.77 -32.32 0.36
CA LEU A 537 -8.54 -33.08 0.55
C LEU A 537 -8.81 -34.45 1.17
N ARG A 538 -7.97 -35.45 0.83
CA ARG A 538 -7.98 -36.77 1.45
C ARG A 538 -6.57 -37.22 1.84
#